data_260ad11cb38ef169ac432d6e5806641c
#
_entry.id   260ad11cb38ef169ac432d6e5806641c
#
_cell.length_a   1.000
_cell.length_b   1.000
_cell.length_c   1.000
_cell.angle_alpha   90.00
_cell.angle_beta   90.00
_cell.angle_gamma   90.00
#
_symmetry.space_group_name_H-M   'P 1'
#
loop_
_entity.id
_entity.type
_entity.pdbx_description
1 polymer ?
#
loop_
_entity_poly.entity_id
_entity_poly.type
_entity_poly.pdbx_seq_one_letter_code
_entity_poly.pdbx_strand_id
1 'polypeptide(L)'
;MSGKKGSRRGFLGAAVAAPALGAMALADPGRAAAQAAGVKRGDLPDLTIKQVKVLVLKPEERRAPAGAPGVPSGPGGRGGGGGFAGPPGARTGEKLASIVTNSGIEGNYTLDDRYFHPNWSNLGWLDYAKNAWVGKSVLDLPALTSQWRPSLRRYGQLSYAAAVDNCCWDILGKAAGLPVYRILGAYRDRVRAYASSQHLRTVEEFVADVKHAMSDGFTAYKIHPPSGVAGGHDYKLDMEVIKAVRKTGGDNMPLLYDPVGALTREEAMKVGRLLDELHYVSFEDALPTKDIDGLVELAAALDVPIVMGEFMPSLYDYVPYILRGATDEVRFIVDNIGGITGGMKVARMAECFNMMCQPHNWGTLLDHVVHFHCELAMPNNIWFEVTQPLGTADRPYFKDKITLDKEGYVPAPVKPGLGYELDRGVLDNMMLRVES
;
A
#
# COMPACT_ATOMS: atom_id res chain seq x y z
N MET A 1 -5.96 -18.63 -61.35
CA MET A 1 -5.01 -19.74 -61.32
C MET A 1 -4.67 -19.98 -59.86
N SER A 2 -5.35 -20.91 -59.26
CA SER A 2 -4.89 -22.20 -58.74
C SER A 2 -3.77 -22.01 -57.69
N GLY A 3 -3.98 -21.98 -56.44
CA GLY A 3 -4.52 -22.93 -55.48
C GLY A 3 -3.46 -23.97 -55.08
N LYS A 4 -2.97 -23.94 -53.83
CA LYS A 4 -2.63 -25.17 -53.12
C LYS A 4 -2.66 -24.94 -51.62
N LYS A 5 -3.69 -25.49 -50.97
CA LYS A 5 -3.76 -25.77 -49.53
C LYS A 5 -2.77 -26.89 -49.22
N GLY A 6 -1.82 -26.62 -48.33
CA GLY A 6 -0.93 -27.63 -47.76
C GLY A 6 -1.51 -28.18 -46.45
N SER A 7 -1.81 -29.47 -46.47
CA SER A 7 -2.39 -30.30 -45.43
C SER A 7 -1.43 -30.51 -44.25
N ARG A 8 -1.92 -30.25 -43.05
CA ARG A 8 -1.31 -30.76 -41.81
C ARG A 8 -1.73 -32.22 -41.62
N ARG A 9 -0.86 -33.16 -41.92
CA ARG A 9 -0.89 -34.54 -41.37
C ARG A 9 0.46 -35.22 -41.58
N GLY A 10 1.00 -35.76 -40.46
CA GLY A 10 2.04 -36.78 -40.51
C GLY A 10 3.23 -36.54 -39.63
N PHE A 11 3.08 -36.73 -38.32
CA PHE A 11 4.17 -37.22 -37.47
C PHE A 11 3.58 -38.27 -36.53
N LEU A 12 3.57 -39.47 -36.98
CA LEU A 12 3.35 -40.68 -36.19
C LEU A 12 4.60 -41.55 -36.31
N GLY A 13 5.16 -41.90 -35.15
CA GLY A 13 5.89 -43.17 -35.03
C GLY A 13 7.41 -43.07 -34.87
N ALA A 14 7.87 -42.92 -33.64
CA ALA A 14 9.03 -43.66 -33.14
C ALA A 14 8.80 -43.90 -31.63
N ALA A 15 8.35 -45.08 -31.29
CA ALA A 15 8.30 -45.57 -29.91
C ALA A 15 9.73 -45.87 -29.47
N VAL A 16 10.28 -45.02 -28.63
CA VAL A 16 11.48 -45.32 -27.84
C VAL A 16 11.00 -45.81 -26.47
N ALA A 17 11.27 -47.08 -26.19
CA ALA A 17 11.03 -47.68 -24.88
C ALA A 17 11.82 -46.94 -23.81
N ALA A 18 11.14 -46.26 -22.91
CA ALA A 18 11.73 -45.68 -21.70
C ALA A 18 11.94 -46.82 -20.66
N PRO A 19 13.10 -46.89 -19.99
CA PRO A 19 13.28 -47.80 -18.86
C PRO A 19 12.34 -47.33 -17.71
N ALA A 20 11.74 -48.32 -17.04
CA ALA A 20 10.91 -48.11 -15.85
C ALA A 20 11.77 -47.47 -14.75
N LEU A 21 11.63 -46.15 -14.59
CA LEU A 21 12.04 -45.42 -13.40
C LEU A 21 11.08 -45.79 -12.29
N GLY A 22 11.58 -46.49 -11.28
CA GLY A 22 10.87 -46.81 -10.07
C GLY A 22 10.22 -45.57 -9.49
N ALA A 23 8.95 -45.68 -9.12
CA ALA A 23 8.22 -44.61 -8.42
C ALA A 23 8.91 -44.27 -7.10
N MET A 24 9.85 -43.36 -7.13
CA MET A 24 10.23 -42.61 -5.95
C MET A 24 9.03 -41.74 -5.62
N ALA A 25 8.29 -42.14 -4.61
CA ALA A 25 7.28 -41.27 -4.00
C ALA A 25 8.00 -39.99 -3.59
N LEU A 26 7.78 -38.92 -4.34
CA LEU A 26 8.17 -37.57 -3.93
C LEU A 26 7.43 -37.32 -2.61
N ALA A 27 8.17 -37.37 -1.50
CA ALA A 27 7.66 -37.00 -0.21
C ALA A 27 7.18 -35.54 -0.34
N ASP A 28 5.89 -35.32 -0.07
CA ASP A 28 5.28 -33.99 -0.03
C ASP A 28 6.09 -33.12 0.95
N PRO A 29 6.82 -32.08 0.48
CA PRO A 29 7.66 -31.27 1.34
C PRO A 29 6.85 -30.54 2.43
N GLY A 30 5.57 -30.28 2.19
CA GLY A 30 4.66 -29.73 3.20
C GLY A 30 4.35 -30.75 4.32
N ARG A 31 4.28 -32.04 3.97
CA ARG A 31 4.04 -33.11 4.96
C ARG A 31 5.29 -33.40 5.81
N ALA A 32 6.47 -33.29 5.22
CA ALA A 32 7.73 -33.45 5.93
C ALA A 32 7.98 -32.27 6.91
N ALA A 33 7.68 -31.03 6.50
CA ALA A 33 7.80 -29.85 7.34
C ALA A 33 6.79 -29.88 8.52
N ALA A 34 5.55 -30.29 8.29
CA ALA A 34 4.52 -30.44 9.32
C ALA A 34 4.88 -31.54 10.33
N GLN A 35 5.51 -32.64 9.88
CA GLN A 35 5.98 -33.72 10.76
C GLN A 35 7.21 -33.29 11.59
N ALA A 36 8.11 -32.47 11.03
CA ALA A 36 9.26 -31.95 11.75
C ALA A 36 8.89 -30.92 12.83
N ALA A 37 7.77 -30.20 12.66
CA ALA A 37 7.28 -29.22 13.62
C ALA A 37 6.40 -29.82 14.74
N GLY A 38 6.13 -31.14 14.71
CA GLY A 38 5.24 -31.78 15.71
C GLY A 38 3.77 -31.38 15.64
N VAL A 39 3.37 -30.61 14.60
CA VAL A 39 1.99 -30.15 14.41
C VAL A 39 1.14 -31.29 13.88
N LYS A 40 0.22 -31.80 14.69
CA LYS A 40 -0.79 -32.77 14.26
C LYS A 40 -1.90 -32.04 13.49
N ARG A 41 -2.49 -32.73 12.51
CA ARG A 41 -3.63 -32.22 11.71
C ARG A 41 -4.90 -32.12 12.57
N GLY A 42 -4.94 -31.25 13.54
CA GLY A 42 -5.98 -31.07 14.55
C GLY A 42 -5.57 -30.05 15.58
N ASP A 43 -4.30 -29.65 15.55
CA ASP A 43 -3.74 -28.68 16.51
C ASP A 43 -3.87 -27.22 16.02
N LEU A 44 -4.47 -26.99 14.83
CA LEU A 44 -4.72 -25.65 14.36
C LEU A 44 -5.85 -25.03 15.19
N PRO A 45 -5.67 -23.78 15.68
CA PRO A 45 -6.72 -23.09 16.41
C PRO A 45 -7.98 -22.93 15.54
N ASP A 46 -9.16 -22.88 16.18
CA ASP A 46 -10.41 -22.59 15.46
C ASP A 46 -10.40 -21.11 14.99
N LEU A 47 -10.10 -20.92 13.71
CA LEU A 47 -10.04 -19.62 13.04
C LEU A 47 -11.39 -19.17 12.45
N THR A 48 -12.49 -19.76 12.88
CA THR A 48 -13.83 -19.28 12.53
C THR A 48 -14.07 -17.93 13.18
N ILE A 49 -14.48 -16.94 12.39
CA ILE A 49 -14.76 -15.57 12.85
C ILE A 49 -16.01 -15.61 13.74
N LYS A 50 -15.82 -15.28 15.00
CA LYS A 50 -16.86 -15.22 16.03
C LYS A 50 -17.52 -13.85 16.08
N GLN A 51 -16.71 -12.79 15.97
CA GLN A 51 -17.17 -11.44 16.19
C GLN A 51 -16.38 -10.44 15.36
N VAL A 52 -17.08 -9.39 14.94
CA VAL A 52 -16.51 -8.20 14.27
C VAL A 52 -16.92 -6.98 15.10
N LYS A 53 -15.98 -6.04 15.30
CA LYS A 53 -16.16 -4.81 16.08
C LYS A 53 -15.56 -3.62 15.36
N VAL A 54 -16.09 -2.43 15.66
CA VAL A 54 -15.43 -1.15 15.39
C VAL A 54 -15.14 -0.46 16.72
N LEU A 55 -13.87 -0.21 16.98
CA LEU A 55 -13.42 0.57 18.12
C LEU A 55 -13.35 2.02 17.68
N VAL A 56 -14.20 2.88 18.23
CA VAL A 56 -14.19 4.32 17.94
C VAL A 56 -13.42 5.02 19.04
N LEU A 57 -12.34 5.72 18.67
CA LEU A 57 -11.45 6.38 19.60
C LEU A 57 -11.87 7.84 19.78
N LYS A 58 -11.49 8.44 20.92
CA LYS A 58 -11.63 9.87 21.15
C LYS A 58 -10.81 10.65 20.15
N PRO A 59 -11.29 11.80 19.66
CA PRO A 59 -10.46 12.67 18.83
C PRO A 59 -9.21 13.09 19.60
N GLU A 60 -8.06 12.95 18.97
CA GLU A 60 -6.79 13.38 19.55
C GLU A 60 -6.44 14.79 19.05
N GLU A 61 -6.01 15.68 19.94
CA GLU A 61 -5.35 16.90 19.53
C GLU A 61 -3.95 16.54 19.01
N ARG A 62 -3.81 16.45 17.69
CA ARG A 62 -2.50 16.20 17.08
C ARG A 62 -1.57 17.38 17.41
N ARG A 63 -0.61 17.16 18.27
CA ARG A 63 0.58 18.02 18.37
C ARG A 63 1.48 17.67 17.19
N ALA A 64 1.89 18.68 16.43
CA ALA A 64 2.96 18.48 15.46
C ALA A 64 4.16 17.84 16.19
N PRO A 65 4.87 16.86 15.56
CA PRO A 65 6.07 16.30 16.14
C PRO A 65 7.07 17.41 16.50
N ALA A 66 7.75 17.26 17.62
CA ALA A 66 8.73 18.23 18.05
C ALA A 66 9.85 18.35 17.00
N GLY A 67 10.09 19.54 16.48
CA GLY A 67 11.11 19.81 15.46
C GLY A 67 10.58 19.94 14.03
N ALA A 68 9.30 19.71 13.77
CA ALA A 68 8.71 20.04 12.49
C ALA A 68 8.88 21.53 12.20
N PRO A 69 9.40 21.94 11.02
CA PRO A 69 9.38 23.34 10.63
C PRO A 69 7.92 23.81 10.71
N GLY A 70 7.69 24.89 11.43
CA GLY A 70 6.36 25.33 11.84
C GLY A 70 5.40 25.44 10.67
N VAL A 71 4.52 24.48 10.53
CA VAL A 71 3.31 24.63 9.72
C VAL A 71 2.46 25.67 10.49
N PRO A 72 2.26 26.89 9.97
CA PRO A 72 1.47 27.89 10.66
C PRO A 72 0.07 27.31 10.90
N SER A 73 -0.33 27.16 12.16
CA SER A 73 -1.69 26.93 12.57
C SER A 73 -2.50 28.20 12.32
N GLY A 74 -2.74 28.54 11.04
CA GLY A 74 -3.71 29.58 10.68
C GLY A 74 -5.13 29.12 11.04
N PRO A 75 -6.08 30.03 11.30
CA PRO A 75 -7.48 29.70 11.48
C PRO A 75 -8.02 29.10 10.15
N GLY A 76 -7.99 27.78 10.05
CA GLY A 76 -8.21 26.97 8.84
C GLY A 76 -7.08 26.00 8.54
N GLY A 77 -6.05 25.87 9.39
CA GLY A 77 -4.95 24.94 9.26
C GLY A 77 -5.46 23.50 9.23
N ARG A 78 -5.69 22.99 8.02
CA ARG A 78 -5.93 21.58 7.76
C ARG A 78 -4.58 20.89 7.96
N GLY A 79 -4.49 20.08 9.00
CA GLY A 79 -3.37 19.17 9.17
C GLY A 79 -3.17 18.38 7.90
N GLY A 80 -1.93 18.34 7.42
CA GLY A 80 -1.51 17.78 6.16
C GLY A 80 -2.11 16.40 5.89
N GLY A 81 -2.68 16.27 4.77
CA GLY A 81 -3.35 15.12 4.19
C GLY A 81 -4.18 15.64 3.02
N GLY A 82 -3.55 15.81 1.85
CA GLY A 82 -4.25 16.14 0.62
C GLY A 82 -5.15 14.98 0.25
N GLY A 83 -6.43 15.10 0.50
CA GLY A 83 -7.44 14.12 0.14
C GLY A 83 -8.72 14.46 0.87
N PHE A 84 -9.73 14.85 0.16
CA PHE A 84 -11.15 14.95 0.54
C PHE A 84 -11.41 15.22 2.03
N ALA A 85 -11.18 16.45 2.47
CA ALA A 85 -11.66 16.90 3.77
C ALA A 85 -13.18 16.86 3.73
N GLY A 86 -13.78 16.01 4.55
CA GLY A 86 -15.19 16.10 4.88
C GLY A 86 -15.54 17.52 5.39
N PRO A 87 -16.83 17.88 5.44
CA PRO A 87 -17.26 19.23 5.81
C PRO A 87 -16.61 19.67 7.14
N PRO A 88 -16.23 20.95 7.26
CA PRO A 88 -15.64 21.45 8.49
C PRO A 88 -16.67 21.34 9.63
N GLY A 89 -16.38 20.52 10.64
CA GLY A 89 -17.26 20.48 11.79
C GLY A 89 -17.13 19.35 12.78
N ALA A 90 -16.70 18.15 12.42
CA ALA A 90 -16.53 17.09 13.42
C ALA A 90 -15.28 16.28 13.08
N ARG A 91 -14.21 16.45 13.87
CA ARG A 91 -13.14 15.44 13.91
C ARG A 91 -13.73 14.19 14.53
N THR A 92 -14.11 13.23 13.70
CA THR A 92 -14.41 11.89 14.19
C THR A 92 -13.09 11.31 14.69
N GLY A 93 -13.10 10.69 15.86
CA GLY A 93 -11.93 9.98 16.36
C GLY A 93 -11.52 8.85 15.40
N GLU A 94 -10.27 8.43 15.47
CA GLU A 94 -9.79 7.29 14.69
C GLU A 94 -10.62 6.04 15.01
N LYS A 95 -10.68 5.12 14.06
CA LYS A 95 -11.47 3.90 14.17
C LYS A 95 -10.61 2.70 13.83
N LEU A 96 -10.78 1.64 14.60
CA LEU A 96 -10.10 0.38 14.35
C LEU A 96 -11.13 -0.72 14.12
N ALA A 97 -10.97 -1.48 13.05
CA ALA A 97 -11.61 -2.78 12.89
C ALA A 97 -10.95 -3.77 13.83
N SER A 98 -11.75 -4.61 14.48
CA SER A 98 -11.29 -5.74 15.27
C SER A 98 -12.12 -6.97 14.91
N ILE A 99 -11.43 -8.04 14.53
CA ILE A 99 -12.04 -9.33 14.20
C ILE A 99 -11.51 -10.36 15.18
N VAL A 100 -12.41 -11.10 15.84
CA VAL A 100 -12.07 -12.11 16.84
C VAL A 100 -12.54 -13.47 16.37
N THR A 101 -11.68 -14.48 16.45
CA THR A 101 -11.99 -15.88 16.14
C THR A 101 -12.54 -16.64 17.34
N ASN A 102 -13.08 -17.85 17.12
CA ASN A 102 -13.49 -18.75 18.20
C ASN A 102 -12.35 -19.11 19.15
N SER A 103 -11.12 -19.22 18.64
CA SER A 103 -9.92 -19.46 19.46
C SER A 103 -9.44 -18.23 20.24
N GLY A 104 -10.10 -17.06 20.08
CA GLY A 104 -9.74 -15.82 20.75
C GLY A 104 -8.60 -15.04 20.09
N ILE A 105 -8.07 -15.49 18.95
CA ILE A 105 -7.08 -14.73 18.20
C ILE A 105 -7.77 -13.51 17.59
N GLU A 106 -7.19 -12.32 17.79
CA GLU A 106 -7.73 -11.05 17.34
C GLU A 106 -6.82 -10.42 16.28
N GLY A 107 -7.43 -9.97 15.17
CA GLY A 107 -6.79 -9.16 14.14
C GLY A 107 -7.35 -7.75 14.14
N ASN A 108 -6.48 -6.77 13.91
CA ASN A 108 -6.85 -5.36 13.95
C ASN A 108 -6.34 -4.62 12.71
N TYR A 109 -7.15 -3.63 12.26
CA TYR A 109 -6.77 -2.74 11.18
C TYR A 109 -7.41 -1.36 11.34
N THR A 110 -6.81 -0.34 10.75
CA THR A 110 -7.36 1.02 10.75
C THR A 110 -8.57 1.11 9.80
N LEU A 111 -9.60 1.85 10.20
CA LEU A 111 -10.69 2.26 9.34
C LEU A 111 -10.55 3.76 9.08
N ASP A 112 -9.81 4.12 8.04
CA ASP A 112 -9.55 5.52 7.71
C ASP A 112 -10.59 6.05 6.73
N ASP A 113 -11.28 7.13 7.12
CA ASP A 113 -12.30 7.78 6.28
C ASP A 113 -11.71 8.46 5.03
N ARG A 114 -10.39 8.62 4.94
CA ARG A 114 -9.71 9.33 3.83
C ARG A 114 -9.75 8.56 2.51
N TYR A 115 -9.64 7.24 2.57
CA TYR A 115 -9.59 6.37 1.40
C TYR A 115 -10.91 5.68 1.12
N PHE A 116 -11.88 5.79 2.04
CA PHE A 116 -13.18 5.18 1.87
C PHE A 116 -14.13 6.12 1.11
N HIS A 117 -14.95 5.53 0.27
CA HIS A 117 -15.96 6.22 -0.52
C HIS A 117 -16.79 7.19 0.37
N PRO A 118 -17.17 8.39 -0.11
CA PRO A 118 -17.91 9.39 0.67
C PRO A 118 -19.19 8.89 1.34
N ASN A 119 -19.73 7.76 0.90
CA ASN A 119 -20.88 7.08 1.51
C ASN A 119 -20.48 5.99 2.52
N TRP A 120 -19.20 5.89 2.87
CA TRP A 120 -18.73 4.90 3.81
C TRP A 120 -19.16 5.27 5.24
N SER A 121 -19.77 4.33 5.94
CA SER A 121 -20.11 4.47 7.35
C SER A 121 -19.62 3.26 8.13
N ASN A 122 -19.26 3.46 9.40
CA ASN A 122 -18.88 2.36 10.28
C ASN A 122 -19.96 1.28 10.36
N LEU A 123 -21.22 1.71 10.40
CA LEU A 123 -22.35 0.79 10.42
C LEU A 123 -22.45 -0.01 9.13
N GLY A 124 -22.24 0.63 7.97
CA GLY A 124 -22.23 -0.07 6.68
C GLY A 124 -21.11 -1.10 6.59
N TRP A 125 -19.91 -0.79 7.08
CA TRP A 125 -18.81 -1.75 7.15
C TRP A 125 -19.12 -2.88 8.13
N LEU A 126 -19.61 -2.55 9.31
CA LEU A 126 -19.92 -3.53 10.35
C LEU A 126 -21.02 -4.51 9.89
N ASP A 127 -22.07 -4.02 9.25
CA ASP A 127 -23.13 -4.85 8.67
C ASP A 127 -22.59 -5.74 7.55
N TYR A 128 -21.77 -5.19 6.67
CA TYR A 128 -21.10 -5.98 5.63
C TYR A 128 -20.24 -7.08 6.23
N ALA A 129 -19.36 -6.73 7.18
CA ALA A 129 -18.44 -7.67 7.79
C ALA A 129 -19.18 -8.77 8.57
N LYS A 130 -20.22 -8.43 9.34
CA LYS A 130 -21.07 -9.40 10.04
C LYS A 130 -21.74 -10.38 9.08
N ASN A 131 -22.42 -9.85 8.06
CA ASN A 131 -23.20 -10.68 7.15
C ASN A 131 -22.35 -11.56 6.22
N ALA A 132 -21.17 -11.06 5.84
CA ALA A 132 -20.33 -11.76 4.89
C ALA A 132 -19.33 -12.72 5.55
N TRP A 133 -18.88 -12.45 6.79
CA TRP A 133 -17.70 -13.06 7.37
C TRP A 133 -17.92 -13.80 8.69
N VAL A 134 -18.85 -13.39 9.55
CA VAL A 134 -19.13 -14.11 10.80
C VAL A 134 -19.57 -15.55 10.48
N GLY A 135 -19.00 -16.50 11.21
CA GLY A 135 -19.19 -17.94 10.98
C GLY A 135 -18.36 -18.53 9.83
N LYS A 136 -17.52 -17.72 9.14
CA LYS A 136 -16.58 -18.20 8.12
C LYS A 136 -15.19 -18.36 8.72
N SER A 137 -14.41 -19.28 8.14
CA SER A 137 -13.01 -19.45 8.53
C SER A 137 -12.13 -18.39 7.87
N VAL A 138 -11.17 -17.86 8.63
CA VAL A 138 -10.12 -16.99 8.07
C VAL A 138 -9.31 -17.72 6.98
N LEU A 139 -9.25 -19.04 7.02
CA LEU A 139 -8.59 -19.85 5.99
C LEU A 139 -9.30 -19.80 4.62
N ASP A 140 -10.57 -19.37 4.59
CA ASP A 140 -11.34 -19.20 3.35
C ASP A 140 -11.14 -17.81 2.71
N LEU A 141 -10.18 -17.04 3.19
CA LEU A 141 -9.91 -15.67 2.78
C LEU A 141 -9.90 -15.46 1.25
N PRO A 142 -9.20 -16.27 0.43
CA PRO A 142 -9.22 -16.09 -1.03
C PRO A 142 -10.62 -16.22 -1.65
N ALA A 143 -11.46 -17.09 -1.14
CA ALA A 143 -12.84 -17.25 -1.61
C ALA A 143 -13.74 -16.09 -1.18
N LEU A 144 -13.48 -15.55 0.02
CA LEU A 144 -14.27 -14.47 0.61
C LEU A 144 -13.92 -13.10 0.03
N THR A 145 -12.66 -12.86 -0.37
CA THR A 145 -12.17 -11.63 -0.98
C THR A 145 -12.17 -11.64 -2.51
N SER A 146 -12.63 -12.73 -3.13
CA SER A 146 -12.63 -12.85 -4.59
C SER A 146 -13.48 -11.76 -5.27
N GLN A 147 -12.87 -11.01 -6.19
CA GLN A 147 -13.59 -10.02 -7.02
C GLN A 147 -14.69 -10.63 -7.90
N TRP A 148 -14.71 -11.96 -8.06
CA TRP A 148 -15.79 -12.67 -8.71
C TRP A 148 -17.09 -12.67 -7.89
N ARG A 149 -17.05 -12.29 -6.62
CA ARG A 149 -18.27 -12.13 -5.83
C ARG A 149 -19.08 -10.94 -6.35
N PRO A 150 -20.37 -11.16 -6.74
CA PRO A 150 -21.17 -10.10 -7.36
C PRO A 150 -21.34 -8.86 -6.48
N SER A 151 -21.37 -9.02 -5.15
CA SER A 151 -21.48 -7.90 -4.20
C SER A 151 -20.27 -6.96 -4.26
N LEU A 152 -19.05 -7.50 -4.24
CA LEU A 152 -17.83 -6.71 -4.30
C LEU A 152 -17.69 -5.99 -5.63
N ARG A 153 -18.02 -6.67 -6.74
CA ARG A 153 -17.94 -6.12 -8.08
C ARG A 153 -19.02 -5.06 -8.37
N ARG A 154 -20.26 -5.27 -7.88
CA ARG A 154 -21.42 -4.42 -8.21
C ARG A 154 -21.44 -3.13 -7.39
N TYR A 155 -21.03 -3.18 -6.14
CA TYR A 155 -21.22 -2.10 -5.18
C TYR A 155 -19.93 -1.37 -4.79
N GLY A 156 -18.79 -1.71 -5.40
CA GLY A 156 -17.50 -1.09 -5.08
C GLY A 156 -17.07 -1.32 -3.61
N GLN A 157 -17.45 -2.46 -3.03
CA GLN A 157 -17.18 -2.78 -1.61
C GLN A 157 -15.78 -3.36 -1.38
N LEU A 158 -14.82 -3.12 -2.30
CA LEU A 158 -13.46 -3.62 -2.15
C LEU A 158 -12.77 -3.03 -0.93
N SER A 159 -13.01 -1.76 -0.62
CA SER A 159 -12.48 -1.12 0.60
C SER A 159 -13.04 -1.75 1.88
N TYR A 160 -14.31 -2.15 1.89
CA TYR A 160 -14.87 -2.90 3.01
C TYR A 160 -14.20 -4.27 3.17
N ALA A 161 -13.99 -4.96 2.05
CA ALA A 161 -13.28 -6.24 2.03
C ALA A 161 -11.82 -6.09 2.45
N ALA A 162 -11.16 -4.98 2.10
CA ALA A 162 -9.78 -4.70 2.46
C ALA A 162 -9.54 -4.69 3.97
N ALA A 163 -10.38 -3.98 4.73
CA ALA A 163 -10.24 -3.93 6.18
C ALA A 163 -10.41 -5.32 6.82
N VAL A 164 -11.35 -6.15 6.30
CA VAL A 164 -11.49 -7.53 6.76
C VAL A 164 -10.30 -8.39 6.36
N ASP A 165 -9.82 -8.26 5.11
CA ASP A 165 -8.65 -8.97 4.59
C ASP A 165 -7.41 -8.72 5.45
N ASN A 166 -7.12 -7.45 5.74
CA ASN A 166 -5.98 -7.05 6.55
C ASN A 166 -6.05 -7.60 7.98
N CYS A 167 -7.24 -7.55 8.63
CA CYS A 167 -7.45 -8.21 9.93
C CYS A 167 -7.26 -9.73 9.85
N CYS A 168 -7.71 -10.37 8.78
CA CYS A 168 -7.56 -11.81 8.60
C CYS A 168 -6.10 -12.22 8.40
N TRP A 169 -5.32 -11.45 7.67
CA TRP A 169 -3.88 -11.66 7.55
C TRP A 169 -3.16 -11.52 8.89
N ASP A 170 -3.56 -10.54 9.72
CA ASP A 170 -3.06 -10.41 11.09
C ASP A 170 -3.35 -11.67 11.94
N ILE A 171 -4.58 -12.18 11.86
CA ILE A 171 -4.98 -13.42 12.52
C ILE A 171 -4.16 -14.62 12.01
N LEU A 172 -4.00 -14.77 10.68
CA LEU A 172 -3.22 -15.86 10.09
C LEU A 172 -1.76 -15.83 10.55
N GLY A 173 -1.15 -14.64 10.57
CA GLY A 173 0.21 -14.48 11.06
C GLY A 173 0.33 -14.84 12.54
N LYS A 174 -0.59 -14.39 13.39
CA LYS A 174 -0.62 -14.73 14.82
C LYS A 174 -0.84 -16.22 15.06
N ALA A 175 -1.76 -16.83 14.31
CA ALA A 175 -2.04 -18.26 14.41
C ALA A 175 -0.85 -19.12 13.96
N ALA A 176 -0.11 -18.68 12.95
CA ALA A 176 1.09 -19.34 12.47
C ALA A 176 2.34 -19.05 13.30
N GLY A 177 2.30 -18.08 14.22
CA GLY A 177 3.47 -17.61 14.97
C GLY A 177 4.50 -16.89 14.10
N LEU A 178 4.10 -16.32 12.93
CA LEU A 178 4.96 -15.70 11.95
C LEU A 178 4.48 -14.30 11.57
N PRO A 179 5.38 -13.36 11.22
CA PRO A 179 5.01 -12.13 10.55
C PRO A 179 4.37 -12.42 9.19
N VAL A 180 3.40 -11.60 8.78
CA VAL A 180 2.61 -11.82 7.56
C VAL A 180 3.48 -11.96 6.30
N TYR A 181 4.53 -11.15 6.14
CA TYR A 181 5.40 -11.23 4.97
C TYR A 181 6.08 -12.62 4.81
N ARG A 182 6.32 -13.34 5.89
CA ARG A 182 6.86 -14.71 5.86
C ARG A 182 5.85 -15.69 5.24
N ILE A 183 4.57 -15.49 5.53
CA ILE A 183 3.49 -16.33 4.97
C ILE A 183 3.24 -15.98 3.51
N LEU A 184 3.37 -14.70 3.13
CA LEU A 184 3.25 -14.24 1.74
C LEU A 184 4.39 -14.76 0.84
N GLY A 185 5.50 -15.22 1.43
CA GLY A 185 6.71 -15.61 0.74
C GLY A 185 7.76 -14.50 0.75
N ALA A 186 8.50 -14.42 1.88
CA ALA A 186 9.50 -13.38 2.09
C ALA A 186 10.57 -13.33 0.99
N TYR A 187 10.78 -12.17 0.42
CA TYR A 187 11.85 -11.90 -0.54
C TYR A 187 13.05 -11.20 0.13
N ARG A 188 12.77 -10.32 1.10
CA ARG A 188 13.80 -9.54 1.81
C ARG A 188 13.43 -9.35 3.28
N ASP A 189 14.38 -8.84 4.07
CA ASP A 189 14.24 -8.57 5.50
C ASP A 189 14.30 -7.09 5.88
N ARG A 190 14.41 -6.20 4.88
CA ARG A 190 14.34 -4.74 5.01
C ARG A 190 14.05 -4.09 3.66
N VAL A 191 13.47 -2.90 3.67
CA VAL A 191 13.22 -2.09 2.46
C VAL A 191 13.80 -0.70 2.67
N ARG A 192 14.43 -0.14 1.63
CA ARG A 192 14.94 1.23 1.65
C ARG A 192 13.79 2.22 1.72
N ALA A 193 13.86 3.17 2.67
CA ALA A 193 12.83 4.17 2.83
C ALA A 193 13.12 5.44 2.04
N TYR A 194 12.05 6.09 1.57
CA TYR A 194 12.10 7.50 1.21
C TYR A 194 11.20 8.33 2.13
N ALA A 195 11.65 9.56 2.40
CA ALA A 195 10.86 10.54 3.11
C ALA A 195 9.81 11.13 2.17
N SER A 196 8.54 10.98 2.47
CA SER A 196 7.42 11.53 1.70
C SER A 196 6.95 12.83 2.34
N SER A 197 7.18 13.98 1.67
CA SER A 197 6.86 15.29 2.21
C SER A 197 5.37 15.49 2.45
N GLN A 198 5.01 16.38 3.37
CA GLN A 198 3.67 16.96 3.36
C GLN A 198 3.52 17.92 2.16
N HIS A 199 2.27 18.35 1.88
CA HIS A 199 2.04 19.43 0.93
C HIS A 199 2.50 20.77 1.53
N LEU A 200 3.78 21.07 1.36
CA LEU A 200 4.39 22.33 1.76
C LEU A 200 4.06 23.43 0.74
N ARG A 201 4.34 24.69 1.06
CA ARG A 201 3.86 25.82 0.26
C ARG A 201 4.97 26.66 -0.36
N THR A 202 6.18 26.63 0.21
CA THR A 202 7.30 27.48 -0.24
C THR A 202 8.54 26.64 -0.48
N VAL A 203 9.45 27.19 -1.29
CA VAL A 203 10.75 26.58 -1.55
C VAL A 203 11.55 26.40 -0.26
N GLU A 204 11.50 27.37 0.64
CA GLU A 204 12.23 27.34 1.91
C GLU A 204 11.74 26.22 2.83
N GLU A 205 10.42 25.97 2.85
CA GLU A 205 9.82 24.86 3.62
C GLU A 205 10.33 23.52 3.10
N PHE A 206 10.35 23.30 1.77
CA PHE A 206 10.88 22.08 1.18
C PHE A 206 12.38 21.90 1.45
N VAL A 207 13.17 22.97 1.35
CA VAL A 207 14.61 22.92 1.66
C VAL A 207 14.84 22.55 3.13
N ALA A 208 14.03 23.07 4.04
CA ALA A 208 14.11 22.72 5.47
C ALA A 208 13.69 21.26 5.71
N ASP A 209 12.63 20.79 5.05
CA ASP A 209 12.10 19.43 5.19
C ASP A 209 13.07 18.37 4.65
N VAL A 210 13.70 18.61 3.49
CA VAL A 210 14.77 17.71 2.97
C VAL A 210 15.93 17.58 3.95
N LYS A 211 16.40 18.72 4.51
CA LYS A 211 17.49 18.71 5.50
C LYS A 211 17.10 17.93 6.75
N HIS A 212 15.84 18.08 7.19
CA HIS A 212 15.31 17.35 8.32
C HIS A 212 15.26 15.84 8.01
N ALA A 213 14.69 15.44 6.86
CA ALA A 213 14.68 14.07 6.42
C ALA A 213 16.09 13.45 6.36
N MET A 214 17.07 14.17 5.84
CA MET A 214 18.48 13.73 5.83
C MET A 214 19.02 13.54 7.25
N SER A 215 18.67 14.42 8.20
CA SER A 215 19.08 14.30 9.60
C SER A 215 18.44 13.12 10.32
N ASP A 216 17.24 12.70 9.89
CA ASP A 216 16.55 11.51 10.37
C ASP A 216 17.10 10.20 9.77
N GLY A 217 18.01 10.30 8.80
CA GLY A 217 18.67 9.16 8.17
C GLY A 217 18.05 8.71 6.84
N PHE A 218 17.10 9.45 6.29
CA PHE A 218 16.58 9.14 4.95
C PHE A 218 17.62 9.40 3.86
N THR A 219 17.66 8.51 2.89
CA THR A 219 18.58 8.57 1.76
C THR A 219 17.87 8.84 0.43
N ALA A 220 16.55 9.03 0.46
CA ALA A 220 15.71 9.39 -0.69
C ALA A 220 14.55 10.27 -0.21
N TYR A 221 13.96 11.08 -1.11
CA TYR A 221 12.93 12.03 -0.75
C TYR A 221 11.90 12.21 -1.87
N LYS A 222 10.60 12.28 -1.52
CA LYS A 222 9.48 12.54 -2.43
C LYS A 222 8.87 13.91 -2.13
N ILE A 223 8.65 14.68 -3.20
CA ILE A 223 8.01 15.99 -3.17
C ILE A 223 6.52 15.81 -3.46
N HIS A 224 5.66 16.31 -2.54
CA HIS A 224 4.26 16.65 -2.84
C HIS A 224 4.19 18.18 -3.03
N PRO A 225 4.16 18.66 -4.26
CA PRO A 225 4.36 20.07 -4.56
C PRO A 225 3.16 20.94 -4.20
N PRO A 226 3.33 22.29 -4.18
CA PRO A 226 2.25 23.23 -3.93
C PRO A 226 1.05 23.06 -4.88
N SER A 227 1.27 22.70 -6.15
CA SER A 227 0.17 22.50 -7.12
C SER A 227 -0.76 21.32 -6.77
N GLY A 228 -0.29 20.35 -6.02
CA GLY A 228 -1.12 19.24 -5.50
C GLY A 228 -2.13 19.66 -4.42
N VAL A 229 -2.08 20.91 -3.94
CA VAL A 229 -3.00 21.42 -2.91
C VAL A 229 -4.17 22.15 -3.56
N ALA A 230 -5.41 21.88 -3.13
CA ALA A 230 -6.60 22.57 -3.60
C ALA A 230 -6.44 24.12 -3.51
N GLY A 231 -6.48 24.79 -4.63
CA GLY A 231 -6.35 26.25 -4.76
C GLY A 231 -4.91 26.77 -4.84
N GLY A 232 -3.90 25.88 -4.93
CA GLY A 232 -2.49 26.26 -5.00
C GLY A 232 -1.82 25.91 -6.34
N HIS A 233 -2.54 25.83 -7.44
CA HIS A 233 -2.00 25.41 -8.74
C HIS A 233 -0.98 26.42 -9.28
N ASP A 234 0.31 26.15 -9.12
CA ASP A 234 1.44 26.91 -9.67
C ASP A 234 2.60 25.99 -10.03
N TYR A 235 2.55 25.37 -11.21
CA TYR A 235 3.61 24.48 -11.69
C TYR A 235 4.99 25.16 -11.82
N LYS A 236 5.05 26.50 -11.93
CA LYS A 236 6.32 27.23 -11.97
C LYS A 236 7.00 27.24 -10.61
N LEU A 237 6.22 27.42 -9.54
CA LEU A 237 6.71 27.25 -8.18
C LEU A 237 7.17 25.82 -7.93
N ASP A 238 6.43 24.83 -8.46
CA ASP A 238 6.86 23.42 -8.39
C ASP A 238 8.25 23.22 -9.03
N MET A 239 8.49 23.82 -10.20
CA MET A 239 9.81 23.74 -10.87
C MET A 239 10.93 24.40 -10.04
N GLU A 240 10.64 25.45 -9.28
CA GLU A 240 11.60 26.06 -8.35
C GLU A 240 11.87 25.12 -7.16
N VAL A 241 10.84 24.50 -6.61
CA VAL A 241 10.95 23.49 -5.55
C VAL A 241 11.81 22.31 -6.02
N ILE A 242 11.53 21.75 -7.20
CA ILE A 242 12.27 20.63 -7.80
C ILE A 242 13.77 20.95 -7.87
N LYS A 243 14.14 22.14 -8.38
CA LYS A 243 15.56 22.58 -8.46
C LYS A 243 16.19 22.75 -7.08
N ALA A 244 15.48 23.38 -6.15
CA ALA A 244 15.97 23.64 -4.81
C ALA A 244 16.16 22.34 -4.00
N VAL A 245 15.24 21.39 -4.14
CA VAL A 245 15.35 20.07 -3.50
C VAL A 245 16.53 19.29 -4.07
N ARG A 246 16.72 19.26 -5.39
CA ARG A 246 17.91 18.64 -6.00
C ARG A 246 19.19 19.26 -5.50
N LYS A 247 19.27 20.59 -5.48
CA LYS A 247 20.44 21.31 -4.95
C LYS A 247 20.73 20.97 -3.49
N THR A 248 19.69 20.77 -2.68
CA THR A 248 19.81 20.48 -1.24
C THR A 248 20.19 19.03 -0.98
N GLY A 249 19.55 18.09 -1.66
CA GLY A 249 19.81 16.65 -1.52
C GLY A 249 21.12 16.19 -2.19
N GLY A 250 21.66 17.02 -3.11
CA GLY A 250 22.84 16.68 -3.90
C GLY A 250 22.56 15.74 -5.07
N ASP A 251 23.57 15.49 -5.91
CA ASP A 251 23.39 14.80 -7.21
C ASP A 251 23.02 13.31 -7.05
N ASN A 252 23.40 12.68 -5.94
CA ASN A 252 23.26 11.23 -5.73
C ASN A 252 22.00 10.83 -4.94
N MET A 253 21.23 11.78 -4.41
CA MET A 253 20.01 11.49 -3.67
C MET A 253 18.89 11.12 -4.64
N PRO A 254 18.31 9.92 -4.60
CA PRO A 254 17.10 9.62 -5.34
C PRO A 254 15.97 10.57 -4.92
N LEU A 255 15.39 11.27 -5.90
CA LEU A 255 14.28 12.19 -5.70
C LEU A 255 13.07 11.74 -6.50
N LEU A 256 11.90 11.80 -5.88
CA LEU A 256 10.62 11.44 -6.43
C LEU A 256 9.73 12.70 -6.44
N TYR A 257 8.79 12.77 -7.38
CA TYR A 257 7.90 13.90 -7.51
C TYR A 257 6.47 13.44 -7.78
N ASP A 258 5.51 14.00 -7.03
CA ASP A 258 4.11 13.59 -7.04
C ASP A 258 3.16 14.81 -6.95
N PRO A 259 2.65 15.32 -8.07
CA PRO A 259 1.67 16.41 -8.10
C PRO A 259 0.23 15.96 -7.86
N VAL A 260 -0.02 14.69 -7.54
CA VAL A 260 -1.34 14.14 -7.22
C VAL A 260 -2.37 14.43 -8.33
N GLY A 261 -1.97 14.28 -9.58
CA GLY A 261 -2.84 14.49 -10.75
C GLY A 261 -3.23 15.95 -11.02
N ALA A 262 -2.54 16.92 -10.45
CA ALA A 262 -2.92 18.33 -10.54
C ALA A 262 -2.52 19.03 -11.87
N LEU A 263 -1.59 18.45 -12.64
CA LEU A 263 -1.02 19.10 -13.84
C LEU A 263 -1.89 18.89 -15.08
N THR A 264 -1.87 19.87 -15.98
CA THR A 264 -2.31 19.68 -17.37
C THR A 264 -1.22 18.92 -18.16
N ARG A 265 -1.58 18.33 -19.33
CA ARG A 265 -0.61 17.62 -20.18
C ARG A 265 0.61 18.48 -20.55
N GLU A 266 0.36 19.78 -20.88
CA GLU A 266 1.44 20.71 -21.24
C GLU A 266 2.38 20.96 -20.04
N GLU A 267 1.83 21.16 -18.85
CA GLU A 267 2.60 21.39 -17.63
C GLU A 267 3.37 20.15 -17.22
N ALA A 268 2.71 18.98 -17.23
CA ALA A 268 3.33 17.69 -16.94
C ALA A 268 4.53 17.41 -17.87
N MET A 269 4.41 17.71 -19.15
CA MET A 269 5.53 17.59 -20.10
C MET A 269 6.69 18.53 -19.75
N LYS A 270 6.42 19.77 -19.36
CA LYS A 270 7.46 20.75 -18.97
C LYS A 270 8.16 20.34 -17.67
N VAL A 271 7.37 19.94 -16.70
CA VAL A 271 7.89 19.43 -15.42
C VAL A 271 8.70 18.16 -15.64
N GLY A 272 8.16 17.19 -16.40
CA GLY A 272 8.82 15.92 -16.67
C GLY A 272 10.19 16.10 -17.32
N ARG A 273 10.33 17.01 -18.30
CA ARG A 273 11.65 17.34 -18.89
C ARG A 273 12.64 17.92 -17.89
N LEU A 274 12.16 18.69 -16.90
CA LEU A 274 13.01 19.17 -15.80
C LEU A 274 13.41 18.01 -14.87
N LEU A 275 12.50 17.07 -14.63
CA LEU A 275 12.80 15.88 -13.83
C LEU A 275 13.86 15.01 -14.52
N ASP A 276 13.79 14.84 -15.85
CA ASP A 276 14.83 14.17 -16.68
C ASP A 276 16.17 14.86 -16.54
N GLU A 277 16.21 16.20 -16.75
CA GLU A 277 17.45 17.00 -16.64
C GLU A 277 18.10 16.88 -15.26
N LEU A 278 17.27 16.77 -14.21
CA LEU A 278 17.73 16.71 -12.84
C LEU A 278 17.81 15.27 -12.30
N HIS A 279 17.64 14.26 -13.13
CA HIS A 279 17.76 12.83 -12.79
C HIS A 279 16.87 12.41 -11.61
N TYR A 280 15.60 12.81 -11.62
CA TYR A 280 14.60 12.27 -10.73
C TYR A 280 14.30 10.82 -11.08
N VAL A 281 13.91 10.03 -10.10
CA VAL A 281 13.72 8.58 -10.28
C VAL A 281 12.25 8.16 -10.32
N SER A 282 11.31 9.11 -10.18
CA SER A 282 9.87 8.85 -10.24
C SER A 282 9.10 10.14 -10.51
N PHE A 283 8.11 10.04 -11.41
CA PHE A 283 7.07 11.03 -11.67
C PHE A 283 5.71 10.35 -11.43
N GLU A 284 5.25 10.45 -10.20
CA GLU A 284 4.01 9.83 -9.75
C GLU A 284 2.83 10.73 -10.07
N ASP A 285 1.68 10.10 -10.41
CA ASP A 285 0.39 10.76 -10.67
C ASP A 285 0.53 12.08 -11.44
N ALA A 286 1.31 12.04 -12.53
CA ALA A 286 1.63 13.23 -13.35
C ALA A 286 0.38 13.92 -13.92
N LEU A 287 -0.67 13.15 -14.18
CA LEU A 287 -1.95 13.59 -14.75
C LEU A 287 -3.11 12.94 -13.99
N PRO A 288 -4.34 13.52 -14.13
CA PRO A 288 -5.53 12.84 -13.62
C PRO A 288 -5.61 11.38 -14.09
N THR A 289 -5.93 10.48 -13.17
CA THR A 289 -5.93 9.02 -13.41
C THR A 289 -6.69 8.61 -14.69
N LYS A 290 -7.73 9.29 -15.08
CA LYS A 290 -8.52 8.96 -16.28
C LYS A 290 -7.92 9.40 -17.62
N ASP A 291 -6.83 10.18 -17.59
CA ASP A 291 -6.17 10.67 -18.81
C ASP A 291 -5.10 9.70 -19.31
N ILE A 292 -5.53 8.47 -19.64
CA ILE A 292 -4.63 7.41 -20.12
C ILE A 292 -3.84 7.84 -21.36
N ASP A 293 -4.47 8.57 -22.30
CA ASP A 293 -3.80 9.01 -23.52
C ASP A 293 -2.67 9.99 -23.23
N GLY A 294 -2.89 10.95 -22.32
CA GLY A 294 -1.84 11.86 -21.87
C GLY A 294 -0.70 11.15 -21.15
N LEU A 295 -1.00 10.14 -20.34
CA LEU A 295 0.02 9.33 -19.67
C LEU A 295 0.86 8.52 -20.66
N VAL A 296 0.26 7.95 -21.70
CA VAL A 296 0.98 7.28 -22.80
C VAL A 296 1.93 8.25 -23.50
N GLU A 297 1.48 9.50 -23.76
CA GLU A 297 2.31 10.54 -24.37
C GLU A 297 3.52 10.90 -23.46
N LEU A 298 3.30 11.02 -22.14
CA LEU A 298 4.37 11.32 -21.18
C LEU A 298 5.38 10.17 -21.09
N ALA A 299 4.92 8.94 -20.89
CA ALA A 299 5.78 7.75 -20.77
C ALA A 299 6.60 7.52 -22.04
N ALA A 300 6.09 7.86 -23.23
CA ALA A 300 6.82 7.75 -24.47
C ALA A 300 7.86 8.87 -24.71
N ALA A 301 7.73 10.01 -24.01
CA ALA A 301 8.53 11.22 -24.27
C ALA A 301 9.54 11.56 -23.17
N LEU A 302 9.44 10.95 -22.01
CA LEU A 302 10.26 11.22 -20.82
C LEU A 302 11.10 10.01 -20.45
N ASP A 303 12.28 10.26 -19.87
CA ASP A 303 13.16 9.22 -19.35
C ASP A 303 12.83 8.89 -17.87
N VAL A 304 12.28 9.86 -17.12
CA VAL A 304 11.82 9.65 -15.73
C VAL A 304 10.63 8.69 -15.72
N PRO A 305 10.67 7.59 -14.92
CA PRO A 305 9.57 6.64 -14.84
C PRO A 305 8.24 7.29 -14.44
N ILE A 306 7.19 7.05 -15.22
CA ILE A 306 5.81 7.42 -14.89
C ILE A 306 5.23 6.37 -13.96
N VAL A 307 4.76 6.80 -12.79
CA VAL A 307 4.22 5.93 -11.73
C VAL A 307 2.75 6.23 -11.51
N MET A 308 1.90 5.21 -11.61
CA MET A 308 0.44 5.38 -11.52
C MET A 308 -0.21 4.23 -10.76
N GLY A 309 -1.36 4.51 -10.14
CA GLY A 309 -2.27 3.45 -9.74
C GLY A 309 -2.82 3.50 -8.33
N GLU A 310 -2.41 4.40 -7.47
CA GLU A 310 -2.89 4.43 -6.08
C GLU A 310 -4.40 4.66 -5.96
N PHE A 311 -4.99 5.42 -6.88
CA PHE A 311 -6.44 5.68 -6.92
C PHE A 311 -7.24 4.67 -7.72
N MET A 312 -6.63 3.58 -8.20
CA MET A 312 -7.36 2.57 -8.97
C MET A 312 -8.26 1.71 -8.05
N PRO A 313 -9.58 1.66 -8.32
CA PRO A 313 -10.53 1.01 -7.43
C PRO A 313 -10.63 -0.50 -7.63
N SER A 314 -9.94 -1.07 -8.61
CA SER A 314 -9.97 -2.52 -8.86
C SER A 314 -8.76 -3.00 -9.65
N LEU A 315 -8.51 -4.33 -9.61
CA LEU A 315 -7.44 -4.97 -10.39
C LEU A 315 -7.61 -4.77 -11.90
N TYR A 316 -8.84 -4.60 -12.39
CA TYR A 316 -9.11 -4.42 -13.81
C TYR A 316 -8.66 -3.06 -14.33
N ASP A 317 -8.60 -2.06 -13.46
CA ASP A 317 -8.21 -0.70 -13.84
C ASP A 317 -6.73 -0.60 -14.20
N TYR A 318 -5.87 -1.48 -13.67
CA TYR A 318 -4.43 -1.51 -14.01
C TYR A 318 -4.17 -2.02 -15.44
N VAL A 319 -5.00 -2.93 -15.94
CA VAL A 319 -4.76 -3.63 -17.22
C VAL A 319 -4.58 -2.66 -18.39
N PRO A 320 -5.48 -1.68 -18.66
CA PRO A 320 -5.30 -0.76 -19.78
C PRO A 320 -4.05 0.11 -19.66
N TYR A 321 -3.62 0.49 -18.44
CA TYR A 321 -2.40 1.28 -18.25
C TYR A 321 -1.16 0.49 -18.61
N ILE A 322 -1.07 -0.74 -18.12
CA ILE A 322 0.05 -1.65 -18.42
C ILE A 322 0.10 -1.96 -19.91
N LEU A 323 -1.02 -2.39 -20.51
CA LEU A 323 -1.05 -2.81 -21.92
C LEU A 323 -0.80 -1.69 -22.91
N ARG A 324 -1.10 -0.44 -22.54
CA ARG A 324 -0.91 0.72 -23.40
C ARG A 324 0.41 1.44 -23.14
N GLY A 325 1.21 1.01 -22.15
CA GLY A 325 2.43 1.70 -21.76
C GLY A 325 2.15 3.10 -21.19
N ALA A 326 1.07 3.27 -20.43
CA ALA A 326 0.70 4.52 -19.78
C ALA A 326 1.39 4.71 -18.42
N THR A 327 2.12 3.72 -17.96
CA THR A 327 2.90 3.74 -16.73
C THR A 327 4.10 2.81 -16.86
N ASP A 328 5.21 3.19 -16.25
CA ASP A 328 6.44 2.39 -16.18
C ASP A 328 6.49 1.57 -14.89
N GLU A 329 5.88 2.08 -13.83
CA GLU A 329 5.74 1.41 -12.54
C GLU A 329 4.30 1.52 -12.05
N VAL A 330 3.81 0.50 -11.37
CA VAL A 330 2.47 0.54 -10.79
C VAL A 330 2.51 0.83 -9.30
N ARG A 331 1.46 1.49 -8.80
CA ARG A 331 1.21 1.72 -7.37
C ARG A 331 -0.14 1.13 -6.96
N PHE A 332 -0.30 0.88 -5.69
CA PHE A 332 -1.61 0.54 -5.13
C PHE A 332 -1.75 1.01 -3.68
N ILE A 333 -2.99 1.22 -3.27
CA ILE A 333 -3.40 1.31 -1.87
C ILE A 333 -4.19 0.02 -1.57
N VAL A 334 -3.79 -0.74 -0.54
CA VAL A 334 -4.49 -2.00 -0.19
C VAL A 334 -5.97 -1.78 0.08
N ASP A 335 -6.35 -0.62 0.63
CA ASP A 335 -7.73 -0.27 0.93
C ASP A 335 -8.61 -0.15 -0.32
N ASN A 336 -8.05 0.26 -1.45
CA ASN A 336 -8.79 0.42 -2.69
C ASN A 336 -9.00 -0.90 -3.44
N ILE A 337 -8.12 -1.87 -3.25
CA ILE A 337 -8.05 -3.08 -4.08
C ILE A 337 -8.33 -4.39 -3.36
N GLY A 338 -8.84 -4.33 -2.12
CA GLY A 338 -9.25 -5.51 -1.37
C GLY A 338 -8.18 -6.11 -0.48
N GLY A 339 -7.38 -5.26 0.18
CA GLY A 339 -6.42 -5.64 1.21
C GLY A 339 -5.09 -6.18 0.68
N ILE A 340 -4.32 -6.78 1.57
CA ILE A 340 -3.05 -7.45 1.25
C ILE A 340 -3.22 -8.45 0.11
N THR A 341 -4.31 -9.23 0.13
CA THR A 341 -4.63 -10.19 -0.95
C THR A 341 -4.76 -9.51 -2.31
N GLY A 342 -5.38 -8.33 -2.36
CA GLY A 342 -5.50 -7.53 -3.58
C GLY A 342 -4.16 -6.95 -4.03
N GLY A 343 -3.41 -6.36 -3.09
CA GLY A 343 -2.09 -5.77 -3.34
C GLY A 343 -1.11 -6.76 -3.92
N MET A 344 -1.04 -7.97 -3.35
CA MET A 344 -0.19 -9.03 -3.89
C MET A 344 -0.57 -9.48 -5.30
N LYS A 345 -1.86 -9.38 -5.69
CA LYS A 345 -2.27 -9.66 -7.08
C LYS A 345 -1.79 -8.57 -8.04
N VAL A 346 -1.86 -7.29 -7.65
CA VAL A 346 -1.29 -6.19 -8.45
C VAL A 346 0.21 -6.38 -8.61
N ALA A 347 0.93 -6.65 -7.52
CA ALA A 347 2.37 -6.88 -7.54
C ALA A 347 2.78 -8.03 -8.48
N ARG A 348 2.06 -9.17 -8.40
CA ARG A 348 2.31 -10.32 -9.30
C ARG A 348 1.94 -10.03 -10.76
N MET A 349 0.91 -9.23 -10.99
CA MET A 349 0.57 -8.78 -12.35
C MET A 349 1.70 -7.90 -12.91
N ALA A 350 2.20 -6.92 -12.17
CA ALA A 350 3.32 -6.09 -12.58
C ALA A 350 4.59 -6.94 -12.84
N GLU A 351 4.89 -7.91 -11.97
CA GLU A 351 6.00 -8.84 -12.14
C GLU A 351 5.92 -9.61 -13.47
N CYS A 352 4.71 -10.05 -13.89
CA CYS A 352 4.53 -10.73 -15.18
C CYS A 352 4.88 -9.85 -16.40
N PHE A 353 4.83 -8.53 -16.25
CA PHE A 353 5.22 -7.56 -17.28
C PHE A 353 6.63 -6.98 -17.06
N ASN A 354 7.40 -7.53 -16.12
CA ASN A 354 8.72 -7.03 -15.73
C ASN A 354 8.70 -5.56 -15.27
N MET A 355 7.64 -5.16 -14.58
CA MET A 355 7.43 -3.80 -14.07
C MET A 355 7.66 -3.76 -12.56
N MET A 356 8.18 -2.62 -12.08
CA MET A 356 8.22 -2.33 -10.66
C MET A 356 6.83 -2.07 -10.09
N CYS A 357 6.68 -2.29 -8.79
CA CYS A 357 5.45 -2.04 -8.07
C CYS A 357 5.78 -1.38 -6.74
N GLN A 358 5.32 -0.15 -6.55
CA GLN A 358 5.65 0.70 -5.41
C GLN A 358 4.37 1.03 -4.63
N PRO A 359 4.00 0.30 -3.57
CA PRO A 359 2.82 0.61 -2.77
C PRO A 359 2.85 2.02 -2.18
N HIS A 360 1.68 2.63 -2.07
CA HIS A 360 1.48 3.91 -1.40
C HIS A 360 1.38 3.73 0.12
N ASN A 361 1.97 4.63 0.89
CA ASN A 361 1.96 4.55 2.34
C ASN A 361 1.64 5.88 3.01
N TRP A 362 0.39 6.05 3.43
CA TRP A 362 -0.06 7.16 4.26
C TRP A 362 -1.02 6.66 5.33
N GLY A 363 -1.14 7.37 6.43
CA GLY A 363 -2.08 7.03 7.49
C GLY A 363 -1.43 6.73 8.82
N THR A 364 -1.98 5.76 9.53
CA THR A 364 -1.45 5.27 10.80
C THR A 364 -0.36 4.22 10.58
N LEU A 365 0.24 3.76 11.68
CA LEU A 365 1.21 2.68 11.63
C LEU A 365 0.65 1.41 10.98
N LEU A 366 -0.63 1.05 11.20
CA LEU A 366 -1.24 -0.14 10.60
C LEU A 366 -1.38 0.01 9.07
N ASP A 367 -1.66 1.22 8.57
CA ASP A 367 -1.72 1.48 7.14
C ASP A 367 -0.36 1.27 6.47
N HIS A 368 0.72 1.77 7.09
CA HIS A 368 2.09 1.55 6.60
C HIS A 368 2.48 0.07 6.64
N VAL A 369 2.14 -0.62 7.72
CA VAL A 369 2.58 -2.00 7.96
C VAL A 369 2.00 -3.00 6.97
N VAL A 370 0.72 -2.85 6.59
CA VAL A 370 0.10 -3.77 5.63
C VAL A 370 0.77 -3.68 4.26
N HIS A 371 1.13 -2.47 3.82
CA HIS A 371 1.91 -2.27 2.59
C HIS A 371 3.33 -2.80 2.75
N PHE A 372 3.96 -2.55 3.90
CA PHE A 372 5.31 -3.04 4.19
C PHE A 372 5.43 -4.56 4.12
N HIS A 373 4.43 -5.30 4.61
CA HIS A 373 4.39 -6.74 4.43
C HIS A 373 4.33 -7.18 2.97
N CYS A 374 3.58 -6.45 2.14
CA CYS A 374 3.58 -6.70 0.70
C CYS A 374 4.98 -6.44 0.10
N GLU A 375 5.59 -5.31 0.41
CA GLU A 375 6.91 -4.89 -0.10
C GLU A 375 8.04 -5.86 0.29
N LEU A 376 7.99 -6.40 1.51
CA LEU A 376 8.94 -7.42 1.96
C LEU A 376 8.78 -8.76 1.21
N ALA A 377 7.60 -9.01 0.65
CA ALA A 377 7.28 -10.23 -0.10
C ALA A 377 7.38 -10.07 -1.62
N MET A 378 7.56 -8.85 -2.13
CA MET A 378 7.61 -8.53 -3.56
C MET A 378 9.06 -8.46 -4.06
N PRO A 379 9.45 -9.18 -5.14
CA PRO A 379 10.77 -9.01 -5.77
C PRO A 379 10.90 -7.67 -6.51
N ASN A 380 9.80 -7.16 -7.05
CA ASN A 380 9.71 -5.99 -7.90
C ASN A 380 9.34 -4.69 -7.15
N ASN A 381 9.88 -4.51 -5.95
CA ASN A 381 9.78 -3.29 -5.15
C ASN A 381 11.18 -2.91 -4.65
N ILE A 382 11.45 -1.61 -4.49
CA ILE A 382 12.72 -1.12 -3.92
C ILE A 382 12.52 -0.06 -2.84
N TRP A 383 11.31 0.46 -2.68
CA TRP A 383 11.02 1.59 -1.81
C TRP A 383 9.97 1.26 -0.77
N PHE A 384 10.13 1.87 0.40
CA PHE A 384 9.10 2.00 1.43
C PHE A 384 8.84 3.48 1.70
N GLU A 385 7.61 3.90 1.49
CA GLU A 385 7.19 5.29 1.73
C GLU A 385 7.01 5.55 3.22
N VAL A 386 7.64 6.61 3.74
CA VAL A 386 7.47 7.06 5.12
C VAL A 386 7.08 8.53 5.14
N THR A 387 5.88 8.80 5.62
CA THR A 387 5.33 10.16 5.70
C THR A 387 6.16 11.05 6.64
N GLN A 388 6.51 12.24 6.18
CA GLN A 388 7.26 13.23 6.97
C GLN A 388 6.33 14.08 7.88
N PRO A 389 6.84 14.57 9.00
CA PRO A 389 8.09 14.16 9.66
C PRO A 389 8.01 12.72 10.20
N LEU A 390 9.16 12.07 10.38
CA LEU A 390 9.22 10.72 10.96
C LEU A 390 8.44 10.67 12.28
N GLY A 391 7.60 9.64 12.44
CA GLY A 391 6.67 9.53 13.57
C GLY A 391 5.25 10.05 13.28
N THR A 392 4.98 10.59 12.10
CA THR A 392 3.62 11.03 11.71
C THR A 392 2.60 9.88 11.77
N ALA A 393 3.02 8.66 11.49
CA ALA A 393 2.18 7.46 11.57
C ALA A 393 1.97 6.95 13.00
N ASP A 394 2.79 7.38 13.95
CA ASP A 394 2.74 6.92 15.33
C ASP A 394 1.44 7.32 16.02
N ARG A 395 0.97 6.45 16.90
CA ARG A 395 -0.15 6.72 17.80
C ARG A 395 0.20 6.22 19.20
N PRO A 396 -0.33 6.85 20.26
CA PRO A 396 -0.02 6.46 21.63
C PRO A 396 -0.37 5.00 21.96
N TYR A 397 -1.35 4.45 21.25
CA TYR A 397 -1.81 3.08 21.45
C TYR A 397 -0.99 2.02 20.66
N PHE A 398 0.07 2.41 19.95
CA PHE A 398 1.06 1.47 19.42
C PHE A 398 2.29 1.42 20.32
N LYS A 399 2.77 0.21 20.64
CA LYS A 399 4.03 0.03 21.36
C LYS A 399 5.25 0.12 20.43
N ASP A 400 5.05 -0.06 19.16
CA ASP A 400 6.08 -0.11 18.12
C ASP A 400 6.01 1.15 17.25
N LYS A 401 7.11 1.44 16.55
CA LYS A 401 7.27 2.60 15.66
C LYS A 401 8.05 2.20 14.41
N ILE A 402 7.87 2.96 13.33
CA ILE A 402 8.76 2.89 12.17
C ILE A 402 10.10 3.52 12.55
N THR A 403 11.19 2.77 12.33
CA THR A 403 12.55 3.22 12.59
C THR A 403 13.44 2.90 11.39
N LEU A 404 14.43 3.76 11.14
CA LEU A 404 15.42 3.55 10.09
C LEU A 404 16.69 2.94 10.68
N ASP A 405 17.33 2.05 9.92
CA ASP A 405 18.71 1.64 10.19
C ASP A 405 19.70 2.72 9.67
N LYS A 406 20.99 2.51 9.93
CA LYS A 406 22.05 3.46 9.55
C LYS A 406 22.20 3.66 8.04
N GLU A 407 21.62 2.79 7.23
CA GLU A 407 21.66 2.82 5.77
C GLU A 407 20.36 3.38 5.16
N GLY A 408 19.40 3.82 6.00
CA GLY A 408 18.11 4.37 5.57
C GLY A 408 17.08 3.32 5.18
N TYR A 409 17.19 2.10 5.72
CA TYR A 409 16.21 1.02 5.52
C TYR A 409 15.34 0.86 6.76
N VAL A 410 14.10 0.44 6.53
CA VAL A 410 13.21 -0.03 7.59
C VAL A 410 13.36 -1.55 7.69
N PRO A 411 13.75 -2.09 8.87
CA PRO A 411 13.86 -3.53 9.07
C PRO A 411 12.49 -4.20 9.16
N ALA A 412 12.40 -5.44 8.68
CA ALA A 412 11.18 -6.23 8.73
C ALA A 412 10.72 -6.50 10.17
N PRO A 413 9.40 -6.47 10.43
CA PRO A 413 8.86 -6.81 11.74
C PRO A 413 9.13 -8.27 12.08
N VAL A 414 9.40 -8.53 13.36
CA VAL A 414 9.75 -9.88 13.87
C VAL A 414 8.60 -10.55 14.62
N LYS A 415 7.63 -9.75 15.11
CA LYS A 415 6.49 -10.26 15.87
C LYS A 415 5.46 -10.92 14.91
N PRO A 416 4.70 -11.93 15.38
CA PRO A 416 3.62 -12.53 14.58
C PRO A 416 2.54 -11.55 14.16
N GLY A 417 1.83 -11.88 13.08
CA GLY A 417 0.76 -11.06 12.52
C GLY A 417 1.33 -9.89 11.72
N LEU A 418 0.72 -8.73 11.85
CA LEU A 418 1.23 -7.48 11.26
C LEU A 418 2.48 -6.96 11.97
N GLY A 419 2.95 -7.64 13.03
CA GLY A 419 4.23 -7.37 13.66
C GLY A 419 4.26 -6.19 14.64
N TYR A 420 3.12 -5.54 14.87
CA TYR A 420 2.99 -4.41 15.77
C TYR A 420 1.97 -4.69 16.86
N GLU A 421 2.25 -4.18 18.06
CA GLU A 421 1.46 -4.47 19.25
C GLU A 421 0.69 -3.24 19.69
N LEU A 422 -0.62 -3.43 19.94
CA LEU A 422 -1.46 -2.42 20.55
C LEU A 422 -1.24 -2.38 22.07
N ASP A 423 -1.02 -1.20 22.63
CA ASP A 423 -1.10 -0.97 24.07
C ASP A 423 -2.58 -0.92 24.49
N ARG A 424 -3.08 -2.05 25.01
CA ARG A 424 -4.48 -2.18 25.38
C ARG A 424 -4.89 -1.19 26.48
N GLY A 425 -4.01 -0.90 27.43
CA GLY A 425 -4.31 0.05 28.49
C GLY A 425 -4.51 1.48 27.96
N VAL A 426 -3.65 1.91 27.04
CA VAL A 426 -3.79 3.20 26.36
C VAL A 426 -5.02 3.22 25.46
N LEU A 427 -5.22 2.15 24.67
CA LEU A 427 -6.35 2.04 23.74
C LEU A 427 -7.69 2.11 24.49
N ASP A 428 -7.84 1.38 25.61
CA ASP A 428 -9.05 1.38 26.41
C ASP A 428 -9.35 2.77 27.01
N ASN A 429 -8.32 3.50 27.44
CA ASN A 429 -8.45 4.89 27.90
C ASN A 429 -8.85 5.86 26.79
N MET A 430 -8.44 5.60 25.55
CA MET A 430 -8.80 6.40 24.38
C MET A 430 -10.15 6.00 23.78
N MET A 431 -10.70 4.86 24.14
CA MET A 431 -11.93 4.34 23.57
C MET A 431 -13.13 5.23 23.94
N LEU A 432 -13.88 5.67 22.92
CA LEU A 432 -15.12 6.41 23.08
C LEU A 432 -16.31 5.44 23.14
N ARG A 433 -16.35 4.46 22.22
CA ARG A 433 -17.37 3.41 22.16
C ARG A 433 -16.90 2.22 21.33
N VAL A 434 -17.55 1.10 21.53
CA VAL A 434 -17.43 -0.12 20.69
C VAL A 434 -18.75 -0.33 19.97
N GLU A 435 -18.70 -0.45 18.66
CA GLU A 435 -19.82 -0.89 17.81
C GLU A 435 -19.61 -2.36 17.46
N SER A 436 -20.62 -3.21 17.70
CA SER A 436 -20.48 -4.65 17.49
C SER A 436 -21.80 -5.29 17.01
#